data_bd63c92fdebfc546f4a4b2e431783976
#
_entry.id   bd63c92fdebfc546f4a4b2e431783976
#
_cell.length_a   1.000
_cell.length_b   1.000
_cell.length_c   1.000
_cell.angle_alpha   90.00
_cell.angle_beta   90.00
_cell.angle_gamma   90.00
#
_symmetry.space_group_name_H-M   'P 1'
#
loop_
_entity.id
_entity.type
_entity.pdbx_description
1 polymer ?
#
loop_
_entity_poly.entity_id
_entity_poly.type
_entity_poly.pdbx_seq_one_letter_code
_entity_poly.pdbx_strand_id
1 'polypeptide(L)'
;MGSFYNHFDSKEELFQAAVEDALDAFGAALDQLTVGLDDPAQVFAQSFRLTGRLHRRQPELSKVLLHNGLALAGSDKGLAPRARRDIENAVRAGRFTVHDLDLAMVIVAGASICLGQLLHDHPDRDDTEAADQVAEDLLRMLGVPAGEAHDICQLPLPDSGDLPQRDTAA
;
A
#
# COMPACT_ATOMS: atom_id res chain seq x y z
N MET A 1 16.67 24.43 22.17
CA MET A 1 17.02 24.23 20.76
C MET A 1 17.95 23.04 20.47
N GLY A 2 18.56 22.43 21.47
CA GLY A 2 19.51 21.33 21.29
C GLY A 2 18.92 19.93 21.23
N SER A 3 17.66 19.71 21.64
CA SER A 3 17.13 18.35 21.79
C SER A 3 16.62 17.69 20.51
N PHE A 4 16.27 18.47 19.48
CA PHE A 4 15.73 17.94 18.22
C PHE A 4 16.83 17.30 17.35
N TYR A 5 18.03 17.86 17.37
CA TYR A 5 19.17 17.35 16.59
C TYR A 5 19.89 16.15 17.24
N ASN A 6 19.60 15.86 18.51
CA ASN A 6 20.23 14.73 19.23
C ASN A 6 19.63 13.37 18.91
N HIS A 7 18.49 13.30 18.17
CA HIS A 7 17.81 12.05 17.82
C HIS A 7 18.08 11.60 16.39
N PHE A 8 18.61 12.47 15.53
CA PHE A 8 18.86 12.18 14.12
C PHE A 8 20.25 12.68 13.73
N ASP A 9 21.11 11.77 13.25
CA ASP A 9 22.51 12.08 12.91
C ASP A 9 22.63 12.89 11.61
N SER A 10 21.56 12.99 10.79
CA SER A 10 21.54 13.74 9.54
C SER A 10 20.14 14.22 9.14
N LYS A 11 20.10 15.17 8.19
CA LYS A 11 18.86 15.59 7.53
C LYS A 11 18.19 14.44 6.79
N GLU A 12 18.97 13.49 6.29
CA GLU A 12 18.49 12.31 5.57
C GLU A 12 17.73 11.36 6.50
N GLU A 13 18.25 11.13 7.70
CA GLU A 13 17.56 10.31 8.73
C GLU A 13 16.25 10.96 9.18
N LEU A 14 16.25 12.28 9.38
CA LEU A 14 15.04 13.03 9.72
C LEU A 14 14.00 12.94 8.60
N PHE A 15 14.43 13.09 7.36
CA PHE A 15 13.55 12.96 6.20
C PHE A 15 12.99 11.54 6.07
N GLN A 16 13.84 10.53 6.23
CA GLN A 16 13.44 9.12 6.20
C GLN A 16 12.40 8.83 7.30
N ALA A 17 12.61 9.30 8.52
CA ALA A 17 11.66 9.15 9.60
C ALA A 17 10.31 9.82 9.31
N ALA A 18 10.33 11.02 8.71
CA ALA A 18 9.11 11.73 8.33
C ALA A 18 8.32 11.01 7.25
N VAL A 19 9.01 10.36 6.31
CA VAL A 19 8.39 9.53 5.27
C VAL A 19 7.76 8.27 5.87
N GLU A 20 8.49 7.59 6.73
CA GLU A 20 7.97 6.40 7.42
C GLU A 20 6.74 6.73 8.26
N ASP A 21 6.75 7.86 8.96
CA ASP A 21 5.59 8.34 9.73
C ASP A 21 4.39 8.67 8.83
N ALA A 22 4.61 9.29 7.67
CA ALA A 22 3.54 9.60 6.71
C ALA A 22 2.93 8.31 6.12
N LEU A 23 3.75 7.33 5.77
CA LEU A 23 3.27 6.03 5.28
C LEU A 23 2.61 5.21 6.38
N ASP A 24 3.07 5.33 7.62
CA ASP A 24 2.44 4.68 8.76
C ASP A 24 1.06 5.27 9.05
N ALA A 25 0.91 6.60 8.98
CA ALA A 25 -0.38 7.28 9.08
C ALA A 25 -1.34 6.88 7.96
N PHE A 26 -0.84 6.77 6.73
CA PHE A 26 -1.63 6.28 5.59
C PHE A 26 -2.09 4.83 5.83
N GLY A 27 -1.19 3.95 6.27
CA GLY A 27 -1.50 2.57 6.60
C GLY A 27 -2.53 2.44 7.73
N ALA A 28 -2.44 3.28 8.77
CA ALA A 28 -3.43 3.33 9.84
C ALA A 28 -4.81 3.75 9.34
N ALA A 29 -4.87 4.68 8.40
CA ALA A 29 -6.13 5.08 7.75
C ALA A 29 -6.71 3.93 6.91
N LEU A 30 -5.89 3.19 6.18
CA LEU A 30 -6.33 1.98 5.48
C LEU A 30 -6.94 0.95 6.45
N ASP A 31 -6.32 0.74 7.61
CA ASP A 31 -6.84 -0.16 8.64
C ASP A 31 -8.23 0.27 9.12
N GLN A 32 -8.44 1.57 9.32
CA GLN A 32 -9.76 2.10 9.71
C GLN A 32 -10.81 1.89 8.61
N LEU A 33 -10.45 2.05 7.36
CA LEU A 33 -11.37 1.87 6.21
C LEU A 33 -11.73 0.40 5.96
N THR A 34 -10.96 -0.55 6.49
CA THR A 34 -11.26 -1.99 6.39
C THR A 34 -12.03 -2.55 7.59
N VAL A 35 -12.26 -1.75 8.61
CA VAL A 35 -13.11 -2.14 9.76
C VAL A 35 -14.51 -2.51 9.26
N GLY A 36 -14.98 -3.70 9.62
CA GLY A 36 -16.27 -4.22 9.20
C GLY A 36 -16.25 -5.09 7.94
N LEU A 37 -15.09 -5.25 7.30
CA LEU A 37 -14.91 -6.27 6.27
C LEU A 37 -14.56 -7.61 6.92
N ASP A 38 -15.43 -8.60 6.72
CA ASP A 38 -15.25 -9.94 7.30
C ASP A 38 -14.31 -10.83 6.48
N ASP A 39 -14.20 -10.57 5.17
CA ASP A 39 -13.35 -11.36 4.27
C ASP A 39 -11.93 -10.77 4.19
N PRO A 40 -10.89 -11.50 4.68
CA PRO A 40 -9.51 -11.01 4.61
C PRO A 40 -8.99 -10.80 3.17
N ALA A 41 -9.54 -11.48 2.18
CA ALA A 41 -9.19 -11.24 0.78
C ALA A 41 -9.69 -9.87 0.31
N GLN A 42 -10.89 -9.45 0.74
CA GLN A 42 -11.39 -8.10 0.49
C GLN A 42 -10.57 -7.03 1.20
N VAL A 43 -10.16 -7.28 2.45
CA VAL A 43 -9.26 -6.37 3.21
C VAL A 43 -7.98 -6.11 2.44
N PHE A 44 -7.30 -7.16 1.99
CA PHE A 44 -6.07 -7.04 1.20
C PHE A 44 -6.32 -6.27 -0.11
N ALA A 45 -7.34 -6.65 -0.86
CA ALA A 45 -7.64 -6.03 -2.15
C ALA A 45 -7.99 -4.54 -2.00
N GLN A 46 -8.82 -4.18 -1.02
CA GLN A 46 -9.18 -2.78 -0.77
C GLN A 46 -7.95 -1.95 -0.41
N SER A 47 -7.11 -2.44 0.48
CA SER A 47 -5.89 -1.75 0.90
C SER A 47 -4.93 -1.56 -0.28
N PHE A 48 -4.74 -2.57 -1.12
CA PHE A 48 -3.88 -2.47 -2.30
C PHE A 48 -4.45 -1.48 -3.33
N ARG A 49 -5.74 -1.55 -3.63
CA ARG A 49 -6.42 -0.65 -4.57
C ARG A 49 -6.33 0.82 -4.13
N LEU A 50 -6.52 1.09 -2.85
CA LEU A 50 -6.37 2.43 -2.28
C LEU A 50 -4.91 2.91 -2.29
N THR A 51 -3.96 2.03 -2.03
CA THR A 51 -2.52 2.34 -2.14
C THR A 51 -2.14 2.67 -3.58
N GLY A 52 -2.66 1.95 -4.56
CA GLY A 52 -2.44 2.28 -5.97
C GLY A 52 -2.92 3.69 -6.36
N ARG A 53 -4.02 4.13 -5.77
CA ARG A 53 -4.55 5.48 -6.01
C ARG A 53 -3.75 6.60 -5.32
N LEU A 54 -2.95 6.27 -4.31
CA LEU A 54 -2.06 7.23 -3.64
C LEU A 54 -1.12 7.91 -4.66
N HIS A 55 -0.65 7.18 -5.65
CA HIS A 55 0.31 7.70 -6.63
C HIS A 55 -0.19 8.92 -7.40
N ARG A 56 -1.49 9.02 -7.64
CA ARG A 56 -2.12 10.19 -8.28
C ARG A 56 -2.58 11.24 -7.28
N ARG A 57 -3.09 10.80 -6.13
CA ARG A 57 -3.71 11.69 -5.14
C ARG A 57 -2.69 12.41 -4.27
N GLN A 58 -1.55 11.78 -4.03
CA GLN A 58 -0.47 12.33 -3.23
C GLN A 58 0.88 12.20 -3.97
N PRO A 59 1.06 12.98 -5.06
CA PRO A 59 2.21 12.81 -5.95
C PRO A 59 3.55 13.02 -5.25
N GLU A 60 3.63 13.89 -4.24
CA GLU A 60 4.86 14.12 -3.49
C GLU A 60 5.22 12.91 -2.61
N LEU A 61 4.23 12.32 -1.94
CA LEU A 61 4.44 11.09 -1.17
C LEU A 61 4.78 9.92 -2.10
N SER A 62 4.14 9.83 -3.26
CA SER A 62 4.46 8.86 -4.30
C SER A 62 5.91 8.93 -4.76
N LYS A 63 6.41 10.13 -5.06
CA LYS A 63 7.83 10.33 -5.48
C LYS A 63 8.79 9.83 -4.42
N VAL A 64 8.51 10.13 -3.17
CA VAL A 64 9.33 9.68 -2.04
C VAL A 64 9.28 8.16 -1.89
N LEU A 65 8.10 7.58 -1.99
CA LEU A 65 7.91 6.13 -1.95
C LEU A 65 8.69 5.44 -3.09
N LEU A 66 8.62 5.97 -4.30
CA LEU A 66 9.35 5.42 -5.45
C LEU A 66 10.86 5.55 -5.30
N HIS A 67 11.34 6.67 -4.75
CA HIS A 67 12.77 6.89 -4.53
C HIS A 67 13.37 5.98 -3.45
N ASN A 68 12.60 5.64 -2.43
CA ASN A 68 13.04 4.85 -1.28
C ASN A 68 12.38 3.47 -1.20
N GLY A 69 11.71 3.03 -2.26
CA GLY A 69 10.82 1.87 -2.23
C GLY A 69 11.43 0.58 -1.69
N LEU A 70 12.67 0.27 -2.06
CA LEU A 70 13.35 -0.94 -1.58
C LEU A 70 13.66 -0.88 -0.08
N ALA A 71 14.06 0.28 0.44
CA ALA A 71 14.29 0.46 1.87
C ALA A 71 12.97 0.39 2.66
N LEU A 72 11.91 0.96 2.11
CA LEU A 72 10.58 0.95 2.72
C LEU A 72 9.92 -0.43 2.69
N ALA A 73 10.21 -1.26 1.69
CA ALA A 73 9.71 -2.63 1.61
C ALA A 73 10.22 -3.52 2.78
N GLY A 74 11.38 -3.20 3.34
CA GLY A 74 11.95 -3.88 4.52
C GLY A 74 11.70 -3.17 5.85
N SER A 75 10.94 -2.07 5.86
CA SER A 75 10.66 -1.32 7.08
C SER A 75 9.68 -2.04 8.01
N ASP A 76 9.86 -1.88 9.32
CA ASP A 76 8.94 -2.38 10.37
C ASP A 76 7.73 -1.47 10.56
N LYS A 77 7.66 -0.35 9.84
CA LYS A 77 6.56 0.63 9.86
C LYS A 77 5.98 0.80 8.46
N GLY A 78 4.81 1.42 8.42
CA GLY A 78 4.17 1.81 7.17
C GLY A 78 3.35 0.70 6.53
N LEU A 79 3.51 0.54 5.22
CA LEU A 79 2.64 -0.32 4.41
C LEU A 79 3.09 -1.79 4.40
N ALA A 80 4.39 -2.06 4.39
CA ALA A 80 4.90 -3.44 4.26
C ALA A 80 4.47 -4.37 5.41
N PRO A 81 4.60 -4.00 6.70
CA PRO A 81 4.14 -4.86 7.79
C PRO A 81 2.62 -5.06 7.79
N ARG A 82 1.85 -4.08 7.31
CA ARG A 82 0.39 -4.21 7.19
C ARG A 82 0.00 -5.17 6.07
N ALA A 83 0.63 -5.06 4.92
CA ALA A 83 0.41 -6.00 3.81
C ALA A 83 0.76 -7.44 4.22
N ARG A 84 1.86 -7.64 4.93
CA ARG A 84 2.27 -8.95 5.48
C ARG A 84 1.20 -9.50 6.42
N ARG A 85 0.74 -8.72 7.38
CA ARG A 85 -0.32 -9.09 8.32
C ARG A 85 -1.61 -9.47 7.59
N ASP A 86 -2.01 -8.69 6.59
CA ASP A 86 -3.24 -8.94 5.85
C ASP A 86 -3.15 -10.25 5.05
N ILE A 87 -1.99 -10.55 4.45
CA ILE A 87 -1.75 -11.82 3.78
C ILE A 87 -1.79 -12.98 4.78
N GLU A 88 -1.12 -12.85 5.93
CA GLU A 88 -1.14 -13.88 7.00
C GLU A 88 -2.54 -14.15 7.51
N ASN A 89 -3.35 -13.12 7.71
CA ASN A 89 -4.75 -13.24 8.11
C ASN A 89 -5.57 -14.01 7.07
N ALA A 90 -5.38 -13.71 5.79
CA ALA A 90 -6.06 -14.38 4.70
C ALA A 90 -5.63 -15.85 4.55
N VAL A 91 -4.34 -16.15 4.78
CA VAL A 91 -3.84 -17.53 4.80
C VAL A 91 -4.49 -18.31 5.97
N ARG A 92 -4.50 -17.74 7.16
CA ARG A 92 -5.13 -18.38 8.34
C ARG A 92 -6.62 -18.64 8.17
N ALA A 93 -7.29 -17.76 7.44
CA ALA A 93 -8.71 -17.90 7.12
C ALA A 93 -8.97 -18.84 5.93
N GLY A 94 -7.95 -19.42 5.32
CA GLY A 94 -8.07 -20.29 4.15
C GLY A 94 -8.43 -19.57 2.86
N ARG A 95 -8.31 -18.23 2.82
CA ARG A 95 -8.61 -17.44 1.63
C ARG A 95 -7.42 -17.37 0.67
N PHE A 96 -6.20 -17.37 1.19
CA PHE A 96 -4.98 -17.38 0.41
C PHE A 96 -4.21 -18.68 0.59
N THR A 97 -3.51 -19.09 -0.49
CA THR A 97 -2.56 -20.19 -0.51
C THR A 97 -1.18 -19.60 -0.79
N VAL A 98 -0.34 -19.55 0.23
CA VAL A 98 1.01 -18.97 0.14
C VAL A 98 1.99 -19.99 0.71
N HIS A 99 2.97 -20.39 -0.09
CA HIS A 99 4.00 -21.34 0.32
C HIS A 99 5.17 -20.65 1.06
N ASP A 100 5.48 -19.44 0.65
CA ASP A 100 6.56 -18.62 1.20
C ASP A 100 6.09 -17.16 1.28
N LEU A 101 5.91 -16.70 2.51
CA LEU A 101 5.39 -15.34 2.76
C LEU A 101 6.38 -14.25 2.32
N ASP A 102 7.70 -14.50 2.45
CA ASP A 102 8.70 -13.53 2.04
C ASP A 102 8.70 -13.34 0.52
N LEU A 103 8.56 -14.43 -0.23
CA LEU A 103 8.42 -14.37 -1.70
C LEU A 103 7.11 -13.70 -2.13
N ALA A 104 6.00 -13.98 -1.44
CA ALA A 104 4.75 -13.28 -1.68
C ALA A 104 4.89 -11.77 -1.46
N MET A 105 5.58 -11.36 -0.40
CA MET A 105 5.86 -9.95 -0.12
C MET A 105 6.75 -9.29 -1.17
N VAL A 106 7.75 -10.00 -1.73
CA VAL A 106 8.56 -9.50 -2.85
C VAL A 106 7.67 -9.14 -4.04
N ILE A 107 6.73 -10.00 -4.37
CA ILE A 107 5.81 -9.76 -5.50
C ILE A 107 4.86 -8.61 -5.20
N VAL A 108 4.23 -8.60 -4.04
CA VAL A 108 3.25 -7.58 -3.66
C VAL A 108 3.90 -6.20 -3.54
N ALA A 109 5.03 -6.09 -2.84
CA ALA A 109 5.76 -4.83 -2.72
C ALA A 109 6.32 -4.36 -4.07
N GLY A 110 6.88 -5.27 -4.86
CA GLY A 110 7.36 -4.99 -6.20
C GLY A 110 6.24 -4.49 -7.12
N ALA A 111 5.09 -5.14 -7.10
CA ALA A 111 3.92 -4.71 -7.88
C ALA A 111 3.46 -3.31 -7.47
N SER A 112 3.41 -3.01 -6.18
CA SER A 112 3.02 -1.68 -5.68
C SER A 112 3.98 -0.58 -6.16
N ILE A 113 5.29 -0.80 -6.03
CA ILE A 113 6.33 0.16 -6.43
C ILE A 113 6.34 0.33 -7.95
N CYS A 114 6.35 -0.77 -8.70
CA CYS A 114 6.38 -0.74 -10.16
C CYS A 114 5.10 -0.15 -10.76
N LEU A 115 3.94 -0.39 -10.14
CA LEU A 115 2.69 0.28 -10.53
C LEU A 115 2.82 1.80 -10.37
N GLY A 116 3.34 2.25 -9.24
CA GLY A 116 3.57 3.68 -9.02
C GLY A 116 4.51 4.30 -10.06
N GLN A 117 5.61 3.61 -10.39
CA GLN A 117 6.53 4.06 -11.43
C GLN A 117 5.86 4.11 -12.80
N LEU A 118 5.11 3.07 -13.17
CA LEU A 118 4.34 3.03 -14.42
C LEU A 118 3.37 4.21 -14.54
N LEU A 119 2.64 4.51 -13.47
CA LEU A 119 1.69 5.62 -13.44
C LEU A 119 2.39 6.98 -13.53
N HIS A 120 3.59 7.10 -12.95
CA HIS A 120 4.41 8.30 -13.08
C HIS A 120 4.89 8.51 -14.52
N ASP A 121 5.38 7.46 -15.16
CA ASP A 121 5.90 7.51 -16.54
C ASP A 121 4.78 7.70 -17.59
N HIS A 122 3.56 7.31 -17.26
CA HIS A 122 2.39 7.40 -18.14
C HIS A 122 1.25 8.20 -17.47
N PRO A 123 1.34 9.54 -17.45
CA PRO A 123 0.37 10.38 -16.76
C PRO A 123 -1.08 10.26 -17.27
N ASP A 124 -1.25 9.84 -18.51
CA ASP A 124 -2.57 9.66 -19.14
C ASP A 124 -3.23 8.30 -18.81
N ARG A 125 -2.51 7.38 -18.17
CA ARG A 125 -3.06 6.08 -17.79
C ARG A 125 -4.04 6.23 -16.64
N ASP A 126 -5.18 5.56 -16.76
CA ASP A 126 -6.17 5.46 -15.67
C ASP A 126 -5.56 4.68 -14.49
N ASP A 127 -5.38 5.37 -13.38
CA ASP A 127 -4.81 4.80 -12.16
C ASP A 127 -5.79 3.86 -11.44
N THR A 128 -7.08 4.13 -11.56
CA THR A 128 -8.13 3.30 -10.99
C THR A 128 -8.18 1.94 -11.66
N GLU A 129 -8.27 1.91 -12.98
CA GLU A 129 -8.26 0.68 -13.76
C GLU A 129 -6.96 -0.12 -13.52
N ALA A 130 -5.82 0.56 -13.57
CA ALA A 130 -4.52 -0.09 -13.40
C ALA A 130 -4.36 -0.71 -12.00
N ALA A 131 -4.73 0.02 -10.93
CA ALA A 131 -4.65 -0.49 -9.57
C ALA A 131 -5.61 -1.66 -9.33
N ASP A 132 -6.81 -1.60 -9.86
CA ASP A 132 -7.82 -2.66 -9.74
C ASP A 132 -7.38 -3.92 -10.49
N GLN A 133 -6.83 -3.78 -11.67
CA GLN A 133 -6.31 -4.92 -12.44
C GLN A 133 -5.13 -5.60 -11.75
N VAL A 134 -4.17 -4.82 -11.24
CA VAL A 134 -3.03 -5.39 -10.50
C VAL A 134 -3.51 -6.08 -9.22
N ALA A 135 -4.48 -5.50 -8.50
CA ALA A 135 -5.06 -6.14 -7.32
C ALA A 135 -5.73 -7.48 -7.66
N GLU A 136 -6.48 -7.54 -8.75
CA GLU A 136 -7.10 -8.78 -9.24
C GLU A 136 -6.03 -9.84 -9.56
N ASP A 137 -4.98 -9.47 -10.27
CA ASP A 137 -3.89 -10.38 -10.61
C ASP A 137 -3.14 -10.89 -9.36
N LEU A 138 -2.93 -10.03 -8.36
CA LEU A 138 -2.36 -10.43 -7.06
C LEU A 138 -3.26 -11.39 -6.30
N LEU A 139 -4.58 -11.17 -6.26
CA LEU A 139 -5.51 -12.09 -5.64
C LEU A 139 -5.44 -13.48 -6.28
N ARG A 140 -5.37 -13.54 -7.60
CA ARG A 140 -5.21 -14.80 -8.34
C ARG A 140 -3.90 -15.49 -8.02
N MET A 141 -2.81 -14.75 -7.97
CA MET A 141 -1.49 -15.26 -7.56
C MET A 141 -1.52 -15.82 -6.13
N LEU A 142 -2.28 -15.18 -5.24
CA LEU A 142 -2.46 -15.60 -3.85
C LEU A 142 -3.48 -16.75 -3.68
N GLY A 143 -4.05 -17.26 -4.75
CA GLY A 143 -4.88 -18.46 -4.76
C GLY A 143 -6.40 -18.22 -4.80
N VAL A 144 -6.84 -16.98 -5.00
CA VAL A 144 -8.26 -16.67 -5.17
C VAL A 144 -8.71 -17.06 -6.60
N PRO A 145 -9.83 -17.76 -6.78
CA PRO A 145 -10.36 -18.06 -8.11
C PRO A 145 -10.60 -16.80 -8.95
N ALA A 146 -10.35 -16.87 -10.26
CA ALA A 146 -10.36 -15.71 -11.15
C ALA A 146 -11.67 -14.91 -11.13
N GLY A 147 -12.82 -15.59 -11.14
CA GLY A 147 -14.14 -14.92 -11.07
C GLY A 147 -14.34 -14.19 -9.75
N GLU A 148 -13.96 -14.81 -8.65
CA GLU A 148 -14.06 -14.21 -7.31
C GLU A 148 -13.07 -13.02 -7.14
N ALA A 149 -11.86 -13.16 -7.65
CA ALA A 149 -10.87 -12.06 -7.64
C ALA A 149 -11.40 -10.85 -8.42
N HIS A 150 -12.02 -11.09 -9.58
CA HIS A 150 -12.67 -10.05 -10.35
C HIS A 150 -13.80 -9.37 -9.55
N ASP A 151 -14.72 -10.15 -9.00
CA ASP A 151 -15.85 -9.62 -8.23
C ASP A 151 -15.40 -8.77 -7.03
N ILE A 152 -14.39 -9.23 -6.30
CA ILE A 152 -13.80 -8.48 -5.18
C ILE A 152 -13.25 -7.13 -5.64
N CYS A 153 -12.56 -7.09 -6.78
CA CYS A 153 -11.96 -5.86 -7.31
C CYS A 153 -12.98 -4.92 -7.98
N GLN A 154 -14.22 -5.37 -8.22
CA GLN A 154 -15.33 -4.52 -8.66
C GLN A 154 -16.11 -3.89 -7.51
N LEU A 155 -15.91 -4.31 -6.28
CA LEU A 155 -16.60 -3.72 -5.13
C LEU A 155 -16.25 -2.23 -5.00
N PRO A 156 -17.24 -1.38 -4.65
CA PRO A 156 -16.98 0.03 -4.45
C PRO A 156 -15.96 0.24 -3.33
N LEU A 157 -15.06 1.20 -3.52
CA LEU A 157 -14.14 1.62 -2.48
C LEU A 157 -14.77 2.67 -1.57
N PRO A 158 -14.39 2.72 -0.28
CA PRO A 158 -14.78 3.82 0.58
C PRO A 158 -14.26 5.15 0.04
N ASP A 159 -14.90 6.24 0.45
CA ASP A 159 -14.47 7.57 0.01
C ASP A 159 -13.07 7.85 0.56
N SER A 160 -12.18 8.22 -0.32
CA SER A 160 -10.78 8.52 0.00
C SER A 160 -10.58 9.87 0.67
N GLY A 161 -11.66 10.65 0.89
CA GLY A 161 -11.62 11.86 1.71
C GLY A 161 -11.18 11.59 3.16
N ASP A 162 -11.35 10.35 3.62
CA ASP A 162 -10.90 9.90 4.95
C ASP A 162 -9.41 9.52 5.01
N LEU A 163 -8.72 9.46 3.87
CA LEU A 163 -7.29 9.23 3.84
C LEU A 163 -6.54 10.54 4.13
N PRO A 164 -5.44 10.49 4.93
CA PRO A 164 -4.67 11.67 5.27
C PRO A 164 -4.22 12.41 4.00
N GLN A 165 -4.72 13.61 3.80
CA GLN A 165 -4.19 14.55 2.82
C GLN A 165 -3.18 15.43 3.53
N ARG A 166 -1.99 15.62 2.96
CA ARG A 166 -1.14 16.71 3.43
C ARG A 166 -1.87 18.01 3.09
N ASP A 167 -2.23 18.76 4.11
CA ASP A 167 -2.51 20.18 3.92
C ASP A 167 -1.30 20.77 3.20
N THR A 168 -1.50 21.20 1.98
CA THR A 168 -0.60 22.11 1.29
C THR A 168 -0.72 23.44 2.03
N ALA A 169 -0.08 23.52 3.20
CA ALA A 169 0.15 24.78 3.85
C ALA A 169 1.08 25.58 2.93
N ALA A 170 0.52 26.66 2.45
CA ALA A 170 1.17 27.68 1.65
C ALA A 170 2.47 28.19 2.29
#